data_8ef2017cf754c535a48ed175cd2e49cc
#
_entry.id   8ef2017cf754c535a48ed175cd2e49cc
#
_cell.length_a   1.000
_cell.length_b   1.000
_cell.length_c   1.000
_cell.angle_alpha   90.00
_cell.angle_beta   90.00
_cell.angle_gamma   90.00
#
_symmetry.space_group_name_H-M   'P 1'
#
loop_
_entity.id
_entity.type
_entity.pdbx_description
1 polymer ?
#
loop_
_entity_poly.entity_id
_entity_poly.type
_entity_poly.pdbx_seq_one_letter_code
_entity_poly.pdbx_strand_id
1 'polypeptide(L)'
;MVADCITAKPQRRGRRAIVYTPGRMGPLSGVRVVDCTTVVLGPWAAQQLGDLGADVVKVEPPEGDTTRQLGPMRNPGMGAFYLAVNRNKRSIVLDLKQEAARGVLLRLAEGADVLLHNYRPQAARRLGMSYETFRAVNPGIVYVGTYGFRATGPYGEKPAYDDIIQAASGLASLQASIVGEPRYVPTIVADKSSSMTVLAAVLAALYHKARTGEGQEVEVPMFESMAAWVMVEHLYGETFAPPIDTIGYKRILNPNRRPFKTKDGYLAILPYTDQNWRDFFTFTGRQDLLDDPRYKTLATRLRHIEGLYEELAKLALTRTNAEWLAELDRRNIPAMSVNTLESLLHDPHLEAVGFWQTVEHPSEGTLRLPGIPATYGKTPGAIRCLPPRLGEHSLEILREAGLSAAEITALVASGATRAAG
;
A
#
# COMPACT_ATOMS: atom_id res chain seq x y z
N MET A 1 -15.25 14.94 -21.51
CA MET A 1 -14.06 14.62 -22.30
C MET A 1 -13.42 13.41 -21.63
N VAL A 2 -13.66 12.22 -22.16
CA VAL A 2 -13.03 10.97 -21.70
C VAL A 2 -11.61 11.02 -22.25
N ALA A 3 -10.61 11.19 -21.36
CA ALA A 3 -9.22 11.10 -21.77
C ALA A 3 -8.92 9.64 -22.06
N ASP A 4 -8.58 9.36 -23.32
CA ASP A 4 -8.19 8.04 -23.78
C ASP A 4 -7.11 7.45 -22.91
N CYS A 5 -7.34 6.25 -22.39
CA CYS A 5 -6.31 5.42 -21.78
C CYS A 5 -5.31 5.05 -22.87
N ILE A 6 -4.29 5.86 -22.97
CA ILE A 6 -3.10 5.85 -23.84
C ILE A 6 -3.04 4.73 -24.87
N THR A 7 -3.35 5.05 -26.12
CA THR A 7 -3.00 4.24 -27.29
C THR A 7 -1.53 4.45 -27.66
N ALA A 8 -0.62 3.68 -27.08
CA ALA A 8 0.73 3.53 -27.61
C ALA A 8 0.74 2.33 -28.57
N LYS A 9 0.87 2.59 -29.87
CA LYS A 9 0.99 1.53 -30.89
C LYS A 9 2.20 0.61 -30.57
N PRO A 10 2.05 -0.72 -30.67
CA PRO A 10 3.16 -1.65 -30.43
C PRO A 10 4.19 -1.52 -31.55
N GLN A 11 5.42 -1.14 -31.22
CA GLN A 11 6.57 -1.28 -32.11
C GLN A 11 7.18 -2.68 -31.96
N ARG A 12 7.42 -3.33 -33.08
CA ARG A 12 7.99 -4.69 -33.18
C ARG A 12 9.44 -4.74 -32.69
N ARG A 13 9.77 -5.80 -31.94
CA ARG A 13 11.04 -6.47 -31.67
C ARG A 13 12.33 -5.65 -31.80
N GLY A 14 12.82 -5.16 -30.67
CA GLY A 14 14.19 -4.76 -30.40
C GLY A 14 14.32 -4.65 -28.88
N ARG A 15 15.48 -4.95 -28.31
CA ARG A 15 15.76 -4.76 -26.87
C ARG A 15 15.30 -3.36 -26.48
N ARG A 16 14.18 -3.26 -25.74
CA ARG A 16 13.67 -1.98 -25.28
C ARG A 16 14.46 -1.57 -24.04
N ALA A 17 15.41 -0.68 -24.20
CA ALA A 17 15.75 0.22 -23.11
C ALA A 17 14.47 0.98 -22.71
N ILE A 18 14.24 1.19 -21.40
CA ILE A 18 13.18 2.09 -20.93
C ILE A 18 13.54 3.48 -21.46
N VAL A 19 12.97 3.86 -22.60
CA VAL A 19 13.26 5.15 -23.23
C VAL A 19 12.38 6.18 -22.57
N TYR A 20 12.98 7.07 -21.80
CA TYR A 20 12.33 8.29 -21.32
C TYR A 20 11.86 9.12 -22.50
N THR A 21 10.57 9.26 -22.68
CA THR A 21 9.98 10.14 -23.70
C THR A 21 9.50 11.41 -23.01
N PRO A 22 10.09 12.58 -23.28
CA PRO A 22 9.62 13.86 -22.75
C PRO A 22 8.15 14.07 -23.09
N GLY A 23 7.34 14.49 -22.11
CA GLY A 23 5.90 14.74 -22.27
C GLY A 23 4.98 13.61 -21.81
N ARG A 24 5.48 12.44 -21.43
CA ARG A 24 4.68 11.40 -20.75
C ARG A 24 4.63 11.67 -19.25
N MET A 25 3.43 11.55 -18.67
CA MET A 25 3.22 11.76 -17.22
C MET A 25 3.67 10.53 -16.42
N GLY A 26 4.44 10.77 -15.34
CA GLY A 26 4.90 9.77 -14.39
C GLY A 26 6.27 9.16 -14.71
N PRO A 27 7.04 8.81 -13.65
CA PRO A 27 8.40 8.27 -13.79
C PRO A 27 8.45 6.86 -14.39
N LEU A 28 7.33 6.12 -14.37
CA LEU A 28 7.19 4.77 -14.94
C LEU A 28 6.51 4.77 -16.32
N SER A 29 6.46 5.92 -17.01
CA SER A 29 5.91 5.96 -18.36
C SER A 29 6.66 5.03 -19.30
N GLY A 30 5.91 4.14 -19.97
CA GLY A 30 6.46 3.09 -20.86
C GLY A 30 6.68 1.74 -20.17
N VAL A 31 6.59 1.66 -18.85
CA VAL A 31 6.56 0.38 -18.12
C VAL A 31 5.19 -0.26 -18.28
N ARG A 32 5.19 -1.57 -18.56
CA ARG A 32 4.00 -2.39 -18.74
C ARG A 32 3.89 -3.43 -17.64
N VAL A 33 2.74 -3.45 -16.93
CA VAL A 33 2.49 -4.34 -15.80
C VAL A 33 1.29 -5.23 -16.10
N VAL A 34 1.44 -6.53 -15.96
CA VAL A 34 0.34 -7.50 -15.93
C VAL A 34 0.04 -7.82 -14.47
N ASP A 35 -1.13 -7.40 -14.00
CA ASP A 35 -1.59 -7.54 -12.62
C ASP A 35 -2.58 -8.69 -12.51
N CYS A 36 -2.12 -9.86 -12.06
CA CYS A 36 -2.93 -11.06 -11.78
C CYS A 36 -3.27 -11.17 -10.28
N THR A 37 -3.25 -10.04 -9.54
CA THR A 37 -3.52 -10.04 -8.10
C THR A 37 -4.98 -9.73 -7.79
N THR A 38 -5.41 -10.12 -6.59
CA THR A 38 -6.74 -9.87 -6.07
C THR A 38 -6.68 -9.32 -4.64
N VAL A 39 -7.78 -8.80 -4.14
CA VAL A 39 -8.01 -8.22 -2.81
C VAL A 39 -7.30 -6.85 -2.67
N VAL A 40 -6.23 -6.70 -1.87
CA VAL A 40 -5.62 -5.38 -1.61
C VAL A 40 -4.12 -5.38 -1.84
N LEU A 41 -3.39 -6.30 -1.23
CA LEU A 41 -1.92 -6.35 -1.22
C LEU A 41 -1.30 -6.05 -2.59
N GLY A 42 -1.60 -6.88 -3.59
CA GLY A 42 -1.12 -6.71 -4.96
C GLY A 42 -1.83 -5.59 -5.71
N PRO A 43 -3.18 -5.53 -5.70
CA PRO A 43 -3.90 -4.49 -6.42
C PRO A 43 -3.51 -3.07 -6.03
N TRP A 44 -3.26 -2.79 -4.75
CA TRP A 44 -2.83 -1.45 -4.34
C TRP A 44 -1.39 -1.14 -4.75
N ALA A 45 -0.48 -2.14 -4.75
CA ALA A 45 0.86 -1.96 -5.31
C ALA A 45 0.80 -1.66 -6.82
N ALA A 46 -0.01 -2.45 -7.58
CA ALA A 46 -0.21 -2.24 -9.00
C ALA A 46 -0.85 -0.88 -9.32
N GLN A 47 -1.81 -0.42 -8.50
CA GLN A 47 -2.37 0.93 -8.61
C GLN A 47 -1.29 2.00 -8.46
N GLN A 48 -0.40 1.88 -7.47
CA GLN A 48 0.68 2.85 -7.27
C GLN A 48 1.66 2.86 -8.45
N LEU A 49 1.98 1.71 -9.05
CA LEU A 49 2.73 1.67 -10.32
C LEU A 49 1.99 2.42 -11.43
N GLY A 50 0.68 2.24 -11.53
CA GLY A 50 -0.19 2.99 -12.44
C GLY A 50 -0.19 4.49 -12.14
N ASP A 51 -0.30 4.89 -10.89
CA ASP A 51 -0.24 6.28 -10.45
C ASP A 51 1.09 6.96 -10.85
N LEU A 52 2.16 6.18 -10.88
CA LEU A 52 3.49 6.60 -11.33
C LEU A 52 3.69 6.53 -12.85
N GLY A 53 2.67 6.16 -13.61
CA GLY A 53 2.70 6.23 -15.08
C GLY A 53 2.78 4.89 -15.82
N ALA A 54 2.86 3.76 -15.13
CA ALA A 54 2.85 2.44 -15.78
C ALA A 54 1.51 2.16 -16.47
N ASP A 55 1.54 1.39 -17.58
CA ASP A 55 0.36 0.79 -18.20
C ASP A 55 0.06 -0.53 -17.46
N VAL A 56 -1.02 -0.56 -16.70
CA VAL A 56 -1.38 -1.70 -15.86
C VAL A 56 -2.59 -2.43 -16.45
N VAL A 57 -2.40 -3.69 -16.82
CA VAL A 57 -3.46 -4.60 -17.25
C VAL A 57 -3.82 -5.53 -16.10
N LYS A 58 -5.03 -5.34 -15.53
CA LYS A 58 -5.57 -6.23 -14.50
C LYS A 58 -6.25 -7.43 -15.15
N VAL A 59 -5.72 -8.60 -14.87
CA VAL A 59 -6.28 -9.90 -15.31
C VAL A 59 -7.20 -10.43 -14.21
N GLU A 60 -8.46 -10.63 -14.53
CA GLU A 60 -9.48 -11.07 -13.59
C GLU A 60 -10.11 -12.38 -14.05
N PRO A 61 -10.52 -13.26 -13.10
CA PRO A 61 -11.35 -14.42 -13.44
C PRO A 61 -12.74 -13.96 -13.90
N PRO A 62 -13.56 -14.86 -14.47
CA PRO A 62 -14.93 -14.51 -14.88
C PRO A 62 -15.82 -13.90 -13.79
N GLU A 63 -15.57 -14.28 -12.54
CA GLU A 63 -16.29 -13.76 -11.36
C GLU A 63 -15.79 -12.37 -10.94
N GLY A 64 -14.62 -11.95 -11.42
CA GLY A 64 -13.93 -10.74 -11.03
C GLY A 64 -13.18 -10.85 -9.69
N ASP A 65 -12.50 -9.77 -9.34
CA ASP A 65 -11.88 -9.61 -8.02
C ASP A 65 -12.98 -9.59 -6.93
N THR A 66 -12.76 -10.29 -5.83
CA THR A 66 -13.72 -10.35 -4.72
C THR A 66 -14.05 -8.98 -4.12
N THR A 67 -13.12 -8.03 -4.20
CA THR A 67 -13.34 -6.65 -3.75
C THR A 67 -14.42 -5.92 -4.53
N ARG A 68 -14.77 -6.40 -5.73
CA ARG A 68 -15.90 -5.88 -6.51
C ARG A 68 -17.24 -5.97 -5.78
N GLN A 69 -17.35 -6.93 -4.84
CA GLN A 69 -18.55 -7.15 -4.02
C GLN A 69 -18.45 -6.56 -2.61
N LEU A 70 -17.34 -5.88 -2.28
CA LEU A 70 -17.09 -5.37 -0.93
C LEU A 70 -17.46 -3.88 -0.79
N GLY A 71 -18.25 -3.60 0.23
CA GLY A 71 -18.70 -2.26 0.59
C GLY A 71 -19.93 -1.80 -0.17
N PRO A 72 -20.37 -0.55 0.06
CA PRO A 72 -21.45 0.04 -0.71
C PRO A 72 -21.07 0.16 -2.19
N MET A 73 -22.06 0.01 -3.07
CA MET A 73 -21.90 0.12 -4.53
C MET A 73 -23.14 0.73 -5.16
N ARG A 74 -22.97 1.50 -6.22
CA ARG A 74 -24.09 2.01 -7.03
C ARG A 74 -24.51 0.98 -8.06
N ASN A 75 -23.53 0.40 -8.75
CA ASN A 75 -23.74 -0.65 -9.73
C ASN A 75 -23.08 -1.97 -9.29
N PRO A 76 -23.67 -3.14 -9.61
CA PRO A 76 -23.09 -4.44 -9.28
C PRO A 76 -21.65 -4.58 -9.78
N GLY A 77 -20.76 -5.07 -8.93
CA GLY A 77 -19.34 -5.28 -9.27
C GLY A 77 -18.45 -4.03 -9.18
N MET A 78 -18.98 -2.91 -8.67
CA MET A 78 -18.25 -1.66 -8.48
C MET A 78 -18.22 -1.25 -7.00
N GLY A 79 -17.91 -2.21 -6.12
CA GLY A 79 -17.80 -2.00 -4.68
C GLY A 79 -16.78 -0.92 -4.32
N ALA A 80 -17.09 -0.13 -3.28
CA ALA A 80 -16.23 0.98 -2.83
C ALA A 80 -14.78 0.54 -2.55
N PHE A 81 -14.60 -0.71 -2.10
CA PHE A 81 -13.28 -1.27 -1.83
C PHE A 81 -12.48 -1.51 -3.13
N TYR A 82 -13.15 -2.03 -4.17
CA TYR A 82 -12.56 -2.17 -5.50
C TYR A 82 -12.17 -0.81 -6.09
N LEU A 83 -13.06 0.18 -5.97
CA LEU A 83 -12.82 1.55 -6.46
C LEU A 83 -11.60 2.20 -5.80
N ALA A 84 -11.30 1.86 -4.53
CA ALA A 84 -10.20 2.43 -3.78
C ALA A 84 -8.80 1.97 -4.23
N VAL A 85 -8.68 0.77 -4.85
CA VAL A 85 -7.38 0.13 -5.11
C VAL A 85 -7.15 -0.27 -6.58
N ASN A 86 -8.00 0.20 -7.53
CA ASN A 86 -7.90 -0.23 -8.93
C ASN A 86 -7.93 0.89 -9.98
N ARG A 87 -7.73 2.16 -9.59
CA ARG A 87 -7.55 3.24 -10.58
C ARG A 87 -6.26 3.04 -11.38
N ASN A 88 -6.16 3.68 -12.52
CA ASN A 88 -5.03 3.60 -13.44
C ASN A 88 -4.77 2.17 -13.97
N LYS A 89 -5.83 1.35 -14.06
CA LYS A 89 -5.77 0.00 -14.63
C LYS A 89 -6.74 -0.16 -15.78
N ARG A 90 -6.45 -1.09 -16.68
CA ARG A 90 -7.35 -1.62 -17.71
C ARG A 90 -7.69 -3.06 -17.32
N SER A 91 -8.97 -3.46 -17.38
CA SER A 91 -9.44 -4.80 -16.98
C SER A 91 -9.64 -5.69 -18.18
N ILE A 92 -9.09 -6.92 -18.10
CA ILE A 92 -9.37 -8.05 -18.99
C ILE A 92 -9.85 -9.24 -18.17
N VAL A 93 -10.88 -9.95 -18.65
CA VAL A 93 -11.31 -11.22 -18.07
C VAL A 93 -10.57 -12.36 -18.77
N LEU A 94 -9.91 -13.24 -17.99
CA LEU A 94 -9.31 -14.47 -18.46
C LEU A 94 -9.61 -15.61 -17.48
N ASP A 95 -10.31 -16.64 -17.95
CA ASP A 95 -10.49 -17.87 -17.18
C ASP A 95 -9.22 -18.74 -17.30
N LEU A 96 -8.27 -18.52 -16.41
CA LEU A 96 -6.97 -19.22 -16.42
C LEU A 96 -7.07 -20.74 -16.19
N LYS A 97 -8.25 -21.28 -15.88
CA LYS A 97 -8.49 -22.74 -15.88
C LYS A 97 -8.45 -23.29 -17.32
N GLN A 98 -8.75 -22.46 -18.30
CA GLN A 98 -8.72 -22.82 -19.72
C GLN A 98 -7.35 -22.57 -20.34
N GLU A 99 -6.87 -23.49 -21.15
CA GLU A 99 -5.56 -23.38 -21.84
C GLU A 99 -5.50 -22.16 -22.76
N ALA A 100 -6.57 -21.88 -23.49
CA ALA A 100 -6.67 -20.76 -24.41
C ALA A 100 -6.45 -19.41 -23.67
N ALA A 101 -7.03 -19.25 -22.47
CA ALA A 101 -6.84 -18.05 -21.64
C ALA A 101 -5.41 -17.93 -21.10
N ARG A 102 -4.75 -19.06 -20.73
CA ARG A 102 -3.33 -19.08 -20.37
C ARG A 102 -2.44 -18.69 -21.54
N GLY A 103 -2.77 -19.13 -22.77
CA GLY A 103 -2.07 -18.68 -23.99
C GLY A 103 -2.14 -17.17 -24.19
N VAL A 104 -3.30 -16.55 -23.91
CA VAL A 104 -3.44 -15.09 -23.92
C VAL A 104 -2.54 -14.44 -22.88
N LEU A 105 -2.53 -14.95 -21.63
CA LEU A 105 -1.68 -14.42 -20.57
C LEU A 105 -0.20 -14.45 -20.93
N LEU A 106 0.27 -15.52 -21.59
CA LEU A 106 1.65 -15.61 -22.09
C LEU A 106 1.93 -14.54 -23.16
N ARG A 107 1.01 -14.30 -24.10
CA ARG A 107 1.16 -13.22 -25.09
C ARG A 107 1.22 -11.84 -24.44
N LEU A 108 0.43 -11.59 -23.37
CA LEU A 108 0.52 -10.35 -22.61
C LEU A 108 1.89 -10.20 -21.95
N ALA A 109 2.42 -11.28 -21.41
CA ALA A 109 3.72 -11.30 -20.73
C ALA A 109 4.91 -11.10 -21.70
N GLU A 110 4.82 -11.49 -22.97
CA GLU A 110 5.86 -11.22 -23.99
C GLU A 110 6.21 -9.73 -24.09
N GLY A 111 5.21 -8.85 -23.91
CA GLY A 111 5.38 -7.40 -23.99
C GLY A 111 5.43 -6.69 -22.63
N ALA A 112 5.39 -7.41 -21.52
CA ALA A 112 5.34 -6.84 -20.18
C ALA A 112 6.74 -6.64 -19.59
N ASP A 113 6.86 -5.64 -18.73
CA ASP A 113 8.05 -5.45 -17.90
C ASP A 113 7.91 -6.19 -16.56
N VAL A 114 6.68 -6.24 -16.04
CA VAL A 114 6.35 -6.84 -14.75
C VAL A 114 5.13 -7.73 -14.89
N LEU A 115 5.19 -8.92 -14.31
CA LEU A 115 4.01 -9.73 -14.00
C LEU A 115 3.90 -9.87 -12.49
N LEU A 116 2.77 -9.47 -11.93
CA LEU A 116 2.49 -9.50 -10.50
C LEU A 116 1.34 -10.46 -10.22
N HIS A 117 1.50 -11.39 -9.25
CA HIS A 117 0.44 -12.30 -8.82
C HIS A 117 0.47 -12.54 -7.31
N ASN A 118 -0.69 -12.94 -6.75
CA ASN A 118 -0.79 -13.35 -5.36
C ASN A 118 -1.40 -14.75 -5.16
N TYR A 119 -1.29 -15.60 -6.19
CA TYR A 119 -1.61 -17.01 -6.06
C TYR A 119 -0.60 -17.71 -5.15
N ARG A 120 -1.07 -18.59 -4.26
CA ARG A 120 -0.18 -19.46 -3.49
C ARG A 120 0.68 -20.30 -4.44
N PRO A 121 1.92 -20.65 -4.06
CA PRO A 121 2.87 -21.29 -4.99
C PRO A 121 2.33 -22.54 -5.67
N GLN A 122 1.62 -23.41 -4.94
CA GLN A 122 1.02 -24.61 -5.53
C GLN A 122 -0.11 -24.27 -6.53
N ALA A 123 -0.92 -23.24 -6.22
CA ALA A 123 -1.97 -22.80 -7.14
C ALA A 123 -1.39 -22.17 -8.41
N ALA A 124 -0.34 -21.36 -8.30
CA ALA A 124 0.37 -20.80 -9.43
C ALA A 124 0.93 -21.90 -10.34
N ARG A 125 1.60 -22.90 -9.77
CA ARG A 125 2.11 -24.05 -10.54
C ARG A 125 1.00 -24.82 -11.27
N ARG A 126 -0.14 -25.06 -10.63
CA ARG A 126 -1.29 -25.74 -11.29
C ARG A 126 -1.88 -24.95 -12.45
N LEU A 127 -1.78 -23.65 -12.41
CA LEU A 127 -2.22 -22.74 -13.50
C LEU A 127 -1.14 -22.55 -14.57
N GLY A 128 0.03 -23.20 -14.45
CA GLY A 128 1.14 -22.98 -15.36
C GLY A 128 1.81 -21.62 -15.22
N MET A 129 1.62 -20.96 -14.09
CA MET A 129 2.16 -19.63 -13.77
C MET A 129 3.46 -19.74 -12.98
N SER A 130 4.47 -20.44 -13.50
CA SER A 130 5.81 -20.43 -12.91
C SER A 130 6.69 -19.35 -13.55
N TYR A 131 7.73 -18.93 -12.85
CA TYR A 131 8.71 -17.98 -13.39
C TYR A 131 9.32 -18.49 -14.67
N GLU A 132 9.68 -19.79 -14.75
CA GLU A 132 10.29 -20.42 -15.93
C GLU A 132 9.38 -20.32 -17.15
N THR A 133 8.07 -20.49 -16.96
CA THR A 133 7.07 -20.38 -18.03
C THR A 133 7.10 -18.97 -18.65
N PHE A 134 7.10 -17.93 -17.84
CA PHE A 134 7.10 -16.55 -18.32
C PHE A 134 8.48 -16.11 -18.82
N ARG A 135 9.55 -16.56 -18.18
CA ARG A 135 10.93 -16.30 -18.62
C ARG A 135 11.21 -16.89 -20.01
N ALA A 136 10.60 -18.03 -20.32
CA ALA A 136 10.78 -18.69 -21.65
C ALA A 136 10.27 -17.80 -22.79
N VAL A 137 9.20 -17.02 -22.57
CA VAL A 137 8.63 -16.10 -23.58
C VAL A 137 9.18 -14.68 -23.45
N ASN A 138 9.64 -14.29 -22.26
CA ASN A 138 10.21 -12.97 -22.00
C ASN A 138 11.34 -13.06 -20.95
N PRO A 139 12.60 -13.24 -21.38
CA PRO A 139 13.75 -13.31 -20.45
C PRO A 139 13.97 -12.06 -19.60
N GLY A 140 13.43 -10.93 -20.03
CA GLY A 140 13.52 -9.65 -19.31
C GLY A 140 12.35 -9.40 -18.35
N ILE A 141 11.47 -10.38 -18.09
CA ILE A 141 10.32 -10.16 -17.21
C ILE A 141 10.73 -10.10 -15.73
N VAL A 142 10.21 -9.12 -15.03
CA VAL A 142 10.21 -9.08 -13.56
C VAL A 142 8.97 -9.83 -13.10
N TYR A 143 9.14 -11.03 -12.58
CA TYR A 143 8.05 -11.89 -12.12
C TYR A 143 7.93 -11.79 -10.60
N VAL A 144 6.80 -11.30 -10.10
CA VAL A 144 6.61 -10.97 -8.68
C VAL A 144 5.49 -11.80 -8.08
N GLY A 145 5.87 -12.69 -7.17
CA GLY A 145 4.94 -13.43 -6.32
C GLY A 145 4.77 -12.74 -4.96
N THR A 146 3.53 -12.44 -4.57
CA THR A 146 3.22 -11.84 -3.27
C THR A 146 2.05 -12.57 -2.61
N TYR A 147 2.31 -13.25 -1.52
CA TYR A 147 1.35 -14.10 -0.79
C TYR A 147 1.68 -14.16 0.70
N GLY A 148 0.95 -14.93 1.49
CA GLY A 148 1.02 -14.91 2.95
C GLY A 148 2.40 -15.19 3.53
N PHE A 149 3.07 -16.25 3.07
CA PHE A 149 4.30 -16.78 3.68
C PHE A 149 5.27 -17.21 2.60
N ARG A 150 6.58 -17.11 2.87
CA ARG A 150 7.63 -17.58 1.93
C ARG A 150 7.41 -19.03 1.53
N ALA A 151 7.50 -19.30 0.22
CA ALA A 151 7.20 -20.62 -0.36
C ALA A 151 8.03 -21.77 0.24
N THR A 152 9.28 -21.50 0.60
CA THR A 152 10.21 -22.51 1.16
C THR A 152 10.03 -22.75 2.66
N GLY A 153 9.22 -21.94 3.34
CA GLY A 153 8.97 -22.06 4.78
C GLY A 153 7.86 -23.08 5.10
N PRO A 154 7.73 -23.50 6.37
CA PRO A 154 6.72 -24.48 6.79
C PRO A 154 5.28 -23.98 6.63
N TYR A 155 5.07 -22.69 6.40
CA TYR A 155 3.76 -22.08 6.20
C TYR A 155 3.47 -21.71 4.73
N GLY A 156 4.36 -22.03 3.80
CA GLY A 156 4.30 -21.54 2.41
C GLY A 156 2.99 -21.77 1.67
N GLU A 157 2.25 -22.83 2.01
CA GLU A 157 0.94 -23.14 1.41
C GLU A 157 -0.27 -22.76 2.30
N LYS A 158 -0.03 -22.18 3.50
CA LYS A 158 -1.12 -21.74 4.36
C LYS A 158 -1.87 -20.54 3.74
N PRO A 159 -3.21 -20.53 3.82
CA PRO A 159 -3.98 -19.35 3.44
C PRO A 159 -3.69 -18.22 4.44
N ALA A 160 -3.61 -17.00 3.93
CA ALA A 160 -3.42 -15.81 4.76
C ALA A 160 -4.19 -14.62 4.18
N TYR A 161 -4.67 -13.81 5.09
CA TYR A 161 -5.23 -12.49 4.90
C TYR A 161 -4.68 -11.58 5.98
N ASP A 162 -4.97 -10.30 5.92
CA ASP A 162 -4.47 -9.27 6.83
C ASP A 162 -4.48 -9.69 8.31
N ASP A 163 -5.64 -10.12 8.84
CA ASP A 163 -5.81 -10.50 10.25
C ASP A 163 -4.88 -11.65 10.67
N ILE A 164 -4.72 -12.65 9.79
CA ILE A 164 -3.83 -13.78 10.04
C ILE A 164 -2.37 -13.31 10.14
N ILE A 165 -1.99 -12.38 9.31
CA ILE A 165 -0.63 -11.82 9.31
C ILE A 165 -0.42 -10.87 10.50
N GLN A 166 -1.41 -10.06 10.88
CA GLN A 166 -1.35 -9.28 12.12
C GLN A 166 -1.13 -10.17 13.35
N ALA A 167 -1.83 -11.31 13.42
CA ALA A 167 -1.66 -12.27 14.51
C ALA A 167 -0.27 -12.91 14.47
N ALA A 168 0.15 -13.42 13.30
CA ALA A 168 1.40 -14.15 13.15
C ALA A 168 2.66 -13.28 13.37
N SER A 169 2.63 -12.01 12.94
CA SER A 169 3.76 -11.09 13.03
C SER A 169 4.00 -10.48 14.43
N GLY A 170 3.14 -10.80 15.40
CA GLY A 170 3.22 -10.22 16.74
C GLY A 170 2.49 -8.88 16.89
N LEU A 171 2.01 -8.26 15.81
CA LEU A 171 1.33 -6.96 15.88
C LEU A 171 0.09 -6.98 16.77
N ALA A 172 -0.73 -8.04 16.67
CA ALA A 172 -1.91 -8.17 17.50
C ALA A 172 -1.54 -8.31 19.00
N SER A 173 -0.42 -8.96 19.32
CA SER A 173 0.06 -9.08 20.71
C SER A 173 0.59 -7.78 21.28
N LEU A 174 1.10 -6.86 20.45
CA LEU A 174 1.52 -5.53 20.89
C LEU A 174 0.33 -4.72 21.46
N GLN A 175 -0.88 -4.92 20.94
CA GLN A 175 -2.08 -4.29 21.49
C GLN A 175 -2.37 -4.75 22.92
N ALA A 176 -2.00 -5.99 23.28
CA ALA A 176 -2.21 -6.48 24.64
C ALA A 176 -1.47 -5.66 25.71
N SER A 177 -0.32 -5.06 25.38
CA SER A 177 0.38 -4.15 26.30
C SER A 177 -0.41 -2.89 26.64
N ILE A 178 -1.40 -2.53 25.81
CA ILE A 178 -2.21 -1.30 25.95
C ILE A 178 -3.60 -1.62 26.52
N VAL A 179 -4.25 -2.68 26.01
CA VAL A 179 -5.66 -2.98 26.32
C VAL A 179 -5.85 -4.29 27.11
N GLY A 180 -4.77 -5.01 27.44
CA GLY A 180 -4.79 -6.20 28.27
C GLY A 180 -5.03 -7.52 27.53
N GLU A 181 -5.39 -7.49 26.23
CA GLU A 181 -5.60 -8.66 25.38
C GLU A 181 -5.16 -8.42 23.94
N PRO A 182 -4.75 -9.46 23.17
CA PRO A 182 -4.42 -9.29 21.75
C PRO A 182 -5.61 -8.75 20.97
N ARG A 183 -5.38 -7.72 20.13
CA ARG A 183 -6.39 -7.14 19.23
C ARG A 183 -5.76 -6.76 17.90
N TYR A 184 -6.54 -6.82 16.86
CA TYR A 184 -6.13 -6.28 15.56
C TYR A 184 -6.13 -4.75 15.57
N VAL A 185 -5.20 -4.17 14.85
CA VAL A 185 -5.29 -2.75 14.48
C VAL A 185 -6.49 -2.58 13.56
N PRO A 186 -7.41 -1.61 13.81
CA PRO A 186 -8.65 -1.48 13.04
C PRO A 186 -8.42 -0.87 11.63
N THR A 187 -7.44 -1.42 10.90
CA THR A 187 -7.14 -1.15 9.49
C THR A 187 -6.35 -2.32 8.93
N ILE A 188 -6.47 -2.59 7.65
CA ILE A 188 -5.75 -3.66 6.93
C ILE A 188 -4.25 -3.29 6.77
N VAL A 189 -3.55 -3.21 7.90
CA VAL A 189 -2.18 -2.69 7.96
C VAL A 189 -1.16 -3.65 7.35
N ALA A 190 -1.39 -4.97 7.45
CA ALA A 190 -0.51 -5.98 6.87
C ALA A 190 -0.57 -5.94 5.34
N ASP A 191 -1.75 -5.84 4.75
CA ASP A 191 -1.93 -5.65 3.31
C ASP A 191 -1.24 -4.37 2.82
N LYS A 192 -1.48 -3.24 3.50
CA LYS A 192 -0.95 -1.93 3.10
C LYS A 192 0.57 -1.85 3.21
N SER A 193 1.16 -2.31 4.33
CA SER A 193 2.61 -2.27 4.52
C SER A 193 3.33 -3.22 3.56
N SER A 194 2.78 -4.44 3.37
CA SER A 194 3.32 -5.39 2.40
C SER A 194 3.18 -4.88 0.96
N SER A 195 2.09 -4.19 0.62
CA SER A 195 1.93 -3.54 -0.68
C SER A 195 3.04 -2.51 -0.96
N MET A 196 3.45 -1.73 0.05
CA MET A 196 4.59 -0.80 -0.08
C MET A 196 5.91 -1.55 -0.28
N THR A 197 6.08 -2.72 0.37
CA THR A 197 7.24 -3.59 0.14
C THR A 197 7.26 -4.14 -1.27
N VAL A 198 6.10 -4.57 -1.81
CA VAL A 198 5.95 -5.00 -3.21
C VAL A 198 6.34 -3.88 -4.16
N LEU A 199 5.82 -2.65 -3.95
CA LEU A 199 6.16 -1.50 -4.78
C LEU A 199 7.68 -1.26 -4.80
N ALA A 200 8.33 -1.24 -3.63
CA ALA A 200 9.78 -1.04 -3.52
C ALA A 200 10.56 -2.15 -4.24
N ALA A 201 10.16 -3.42 -4.07
CA ALA A 201 10.79 -4.56 -4.70
C ALA A 201 10.65 -4.52 -6.24
N VAL A 202 9.47 -4.17 -6.76
CA VAL A 202 9.23 -3.98 -8.21
C VAL A 202 10.12 -2.86 -8.74
N LEU A 203 10.19 -1.71 -8.07
CA LEU A 203 11.02 -0.58 -8.51
C LEU A 203 12.51 -0.94 -8.52
N ALA A 204 12.98 -1.67 -7.51
CA ALA A 204 14.37 -2.16 -7.45
C ALA A 204 14.67 -3.14 -8.60
N ALA A 205 13.75 -4.08 -8.88
CA ALA A 205 13.90 -5.03 -9.96
C ALA A 205 13.84 -4.36 -11.36
N LEU A 206 12.99 -3.36 -11.54
CA LEU A 206 12.94 -2.54 -12.74
C LEU A 206 14.23 -1.73 -12.95
N TYR A 207 14.79 -1.20 -11.87
CA TYR A 207 16.09 -0.51 -11.93
C TYR A 207 17.22 -1.47 -12.33
N HIS A 208 17.25 -2.69 -11.77
CA HIS A 208 18.18 -3.73 -12.22
C HIS A 208 18.01 -4.04 -13.72
N LYS A 209 16.77 -4.32 -14.14
CA LYS A 209 16.43 -4.56 -15.55
C LYS A 209 16.85 -3.40 -16.45
N ALA A 210 16.65 -2.16 -16.05
CA ALA A 210 17.04 -0.99 -16.84
C ALA A 210 18.56 -0.92 -17.07
N ARG A 211 19.37 -1.42 -16.13
CA ARG A 211 20.84 -1.43 -16.23
C ARG A 211 21.41 -2.63 -16.93
N THR A 212 20.79 -3.80 -16.81
CA THR A 212 21.35 -5.08 -17.28
C THR A 212 20.60 -5.66 -18.46
N GLY A 213 19.33 -5.29 -18.64
CA GLY A 213 18.40 -5.92 -19.57
C GLY A 213 17.79 -7.23 -19.05
N GLU A 214 18.16 -7.67 -17.84
CA GLU A 214 17.74 -8.95 -17.27
C GLU A 214 16.56 -8.79 -16.33
N GLY A 215 15.53 -9.66 -16.47
CA GLY A 215 14.47 -9.84 -15.52
C GLY A 215 14.87 -10.78 -14.39
N GLN A 216 13.99 -10.91 -13.39
CA GLN A 216 14.21 -11.82 -12.26
C GLN A 216 12.90 -12.22 -11.59
N GLU A 217 12.93 -13.33 -10.86
CA GLU A 217 11.89 -13.68 -9.90
C GLU A 217 12.08 -12.89 -8.60
N VAL A 218 10.97 -12.38 -8.06
CA VAL A 218 10.91 -11.64 -6.80
C VAL A 218 9.79 -12.21 -5.95
N GLU A 219 10.10 -12.59 -4.73
CA GLU A 219 9.13 -13.08 -3.75
C GLU A 219 8.97 -12.05 -2.63
N VAL A 220 7.74 -11.58 -2.39
CA VAL A 220 7.43 -10.65 -1.31
C VAL A 220 6.34 -11.24 -0.42
N PRO A 221 6.68 -12.05 0.59
CA PRO A 221 5.72 -12.64 1.50
C PRO A 221 5.27 -11.62 2.57
N MET A 222 3.97 -11.65 2.90
CA MET A 222 3.37 -10.70 3.86
C MET A 222 3.93 -10.89 5.27
N PHE A 223 4.07 -12.15 5.71
CA PHE A 223 4.49 -12.45 7.08
C PHE A 223 5.90 -11.92 7.36
N GLU A 224 6.87 -12.23 6.49
CA GLU A 224 8.23 -11.76 6.65
C GLU A 224 8.32 -10.24 6.51
N SER A 225 7.53 -9.65 5.62
CA SER A 225 7.43 -8.19 5.48
C SER A 225 6.92 -7.54 6.77
N MET A 226 5.85 -8.08 7.36
CA MET A 226 5.29 -7.58 8.62
C MET A 226 6.18 -7.88 9.83
N ALA A 227 6.81 -9.05 9.89
CA ALA A 227 7.74 -9.37 10.97
C ALA A 227 8.93 -8.40 10.97
N ALA A 228 9.50 -8.13 9.79
CA ALA A 228 10.57 -7.14 9.67
C ALA A 228 10.09 -5.74 10.08
N TRP A 229 8.87 -5.34 9.67
CA TRP A 229 8.28 -4.05 10.00
C TRP A 229 8.02 -3.88 11.51
N VAL A 230 7.47 -4.91 12.18
CA VAL A 230 7.20 -4.89 13.63
C VAL A 230 8.51 -4.91 14.44
N MET A 231 9.52 -5.64 13.96
CA MET A 231 10.77 -5.84 14.71
C MET A 231 11.79 -4.71 14.54
N VAL A 232 11.53 -3.67 13.74
CA VAL A 232 12.45 -2.52 13.57
C VAL A 232 12.84 -1.94 14.93
N GLU A 233 11.88 -1.66 15.80
CA GLU A 233 12.13 -1.13 17.14
C GLU A 233 11.97 -2.17 18.24
N HIS A 234 11.20 -3.24 18.00
CA HIS A 234 10.86 -4.21 19.04
C HIS A 234 11.88 -5.33 19.22
N LEU A 235 12.82 -5.54 18.28
CA LEU A 235 13.94 -6.42 18.52
C LEU A 235 14.79 -5.94 19.72
N TYR A 236 14.95 -4.64 19.86
CA TYR A 236 15.47 -3.89 21.02
C TYR A 236 16.70 -4.54 21.66
N GLY A 237 16.60 -5.10 22.89
CA GLY A 237 17.72 -5.73 23.59
C GLY A 237 18.19 -7.04 22.96
N GLU A 238 17.32 -7.74 22.27
CA GLU A 238 17.60 -8.97 21.52
C GLU A 238 18.41 -8.71 20.22
N THR A 239 18.63 -7.46 19.85
CA THR A 239 19.55 -7.10 18.75
C THR A 239 20.98 -7.55 19.03
N PHE A 240 21.34 -7.70 20.28
CA PHE A 240 22.69 -8.12 20.72
C PHE A 240 22.73 -9.63 21.03
N ALA A 241 23.86 -10.26 20.78
CA ALA A 241 24.10 -11.66 21.13
C ALA A 241 25.36 -11.76 22.01
N PRO A 242 25.25 -12.07 23.31
CA PRO A 242 23.98 -12.33 24.05
C PRO A 242 23.15 -11.05 24.24
N PRO A 243 21.82 -11.18 24.49
CA PRO A 243 20.94 -10.06 24.73
C PRO A 243 21.38 -9.18 25.90
N ILE A 244 21.21 -7.85 25.80
CA ILE A 244 21.57 -6.88 26.85
C ILE A 244 20.35 -6.24 27.53
N ASP A 245 19.15 -6.43 26.98
CA ASP A 245 17.85 -6.03 27.53
C ASP A 245 16.76 -6.95 26.97
N THR A 246 15.53 -6.78 27.43
CA THR A 246 14.35 -7.53 26.97
C THR A 246 13.93 -7.11 25.57
N ILE A 247 13.21 -7.97 24.87
CA ILE A 247 12.48 -7.64 23.63
C ILE A 247 11.39 -6.60 23.94
N GLY A 248 11.12 -5.73 22.96
CA GLY A 248 10.06 -4.72 23.04
C GLY A 248 10.56 -3.36 23.49
N TYR A 249 10.27 -2.33 22.68
CA TYR A 249 10.64 -0.95 23.00
C TYR A 249 9.71 -0.37 24.07
N LYS A 250 10.20 -0.29 25.31
CA LYS A 250 9.44 0.07 26.53
C LYS A 250 8.62 1.35 26.40
N ARG A 251 9.16 2.39 25.71
CA ARG A 251 8.44 3.66 25.53
C ARG A 251 7.17 3.47 24.67
N ILE A 252 7.25 2.67 23.61
CA ILE A 252 6.13 2.44 22.68
C ILE A 252 5.07 1.56 23.33
N LEU A 253 5.49 0.57 24.12
CA LEU A 253 4.61 -0.37 24.81
C LEU A 253 3.97 0.20 26.10
N ASN A 254 4.25 1.45 26.44
CA ASN A 254 3.68 2.08 27.62
C ASN A 254 2.21 2.43 27.38
N PRO A 255 1.24 1.97 28.22
CA PRO A 255 -0.19 2.23 28.05
C PRO A 255 -0.56 3.72 28.19
N ASN A 256 0.29 4.52 28.84
CA ASN A 256 0.11 5.97 28.96
C ASN A 256 0.58 6.75 27.72
N ARG A 257 1.22 6.07 26.75
CA ARG A 257 1.55 6.67 25.45
C ARG A 257 0.31 6.70 24.55
N ARG A 258 -0.48 7.74 24.68
CA ARG A 258 -1.75 7.94 23.96
C ARG A 258 -1.98 9.43 23.72
N PRO A 259 -2.89 9.82 22.82
CA PRO A 259 -3.39 11.18 22.80
C PRO A 259 -3.99 11.56 24.16
N PHE A 260 -3.68 12.77 24.61
CA PHE A 260 -4.13 13.24 25.93
C PHE A 260 -5.50 13.91 25.83
N LYS A 261 -6.37 13.62 26.78
CA LYS A 261 -7.67 14.28 26.91
C LYS A 261 -7.46 15.74 27.33
N THR A 262 -8.13 16.65 26.64
CA THR A 262 -8.17 18.10 26.93
C THR A 262 -9.55 18.51 27.46
N LYS A 263 -9.80 19.78 27.63
CA LYS A 263 -11.16 20.27 28.04
C LYS A 263 -12.23 19.96 26.99
N ASP A 264 -11.88 19.94 25.68
CA ASP A 264 -12.84 19.88 24.57
C ASP A 264 -12.55 18.75 23.57
N GLY A 265 -11.57 17.87 23.83
CA GLY A 265 -11.27 16.78 22.91
C GLY A 265 -10.04 15.97 23.30
N TYR A 266 -9.23 15.64 22.30
CA TYR A 266 -7.97 14.93 22.45
C TYR A 266 -6.88 15.61 21.62
N LEU A 267 -5.66 15.64 22.17
CA LEU A 267 -4.49 16.24 21.54
C LEU A 267 -3.28 15.29 21.62
N ALA A 268 -2.60 15.08 20.53
CA ALA A 268 -1.25 14.55 20.54
C ALA A 268 -0.31 15.68 20.96
N ILE A 269 0.43 15.50 22.04
CA ILE A 269 1.44 16.45 22.54
C ILE A 269 2.74 15.67 22.67
N LEU A 270 3.80 16.11 22.01
CA LEU A 270 5.07 15.39 21.98
C LEU A 270 6.26 16.36 22.16
N PRO A 271 6.55 16.83 23.37
CA PRO A 271 7.85 17.42 23.63
C PRO A 271 8.92 16.34 23.45
N TYR A 272 9.81 16.50 22.48
CA TYR A 272 10.76 15.46 22.13
C TYR A 272 12.18 15.75 22.59
N THR A 273 12.67 16.95 22.31
CA THR A 273 14.01 17.38 22.68
C THR A 273 14.08 17.83 24.14
N ASP A 274 15.29 17.91 24.70
CA ASP A 274 15.48 18.48 26.05
C ASP A 274 14.97 19.93 26.12
N GLN A 275 15.09 20.70 25.02
CA GLN A 275 14.58 22.06 24.95
C GLN A 275 13.05 22.08 24.96
N ASN A 276 12.39 21.20 24.18
CA ASN A 276 10.92 21.12 24.18
C ASN A 276 10.37 20.84 25.58
N TRP A 277 11.01 19.96 26.36
CA TRP A 277 10.58 19.68 27.74
C TRP A 277 10.80 20.86 28.66
N ARG A 278 11.93 21.57 28.56
CA ARG A 278 12.16 22.79 29.33
C ARG A 278 11.11 23.85 29.03
N ASP A 279 10.84 24.11 27.76
CA ASP A 279 9.86 25.11 27.33
C ASP A 279 8.45 24.73 27.76
N PHE A 280 8.11 23.42 27.68
CA PHE A 280 6.83 22.90 28.11
C PHE A 280 6.60 23.07 29.62
N PHE A 281 7.57 22.67 30.45
CA PHE A 281 7.47 22.81 31.90
C PHE A 281 7.46 24.28 32.35
N THR A 282 8.29 25.12 31.73
CA THR A 282 8.30 26.55 31.96
C THR A 282 6.93 27.17 31.65
N PHE A 283 6.37 26.88 30.49
CA PHE A 283 5.08 27.37 30.05
C PHE A 283 3.92 26.89 30.94
N THR A 284 3.99 25.68 31.41
CA THR A 284 2.95 25.09 32.26
C THR A 284 3.14 25.44 33.75
N GLY A 285 4.18 26.17 34.11
CA GLY A 285 4.48 26.55 35.48
C GLY A 285 4.96 25.39 36.35
N ARG A 286 5.45 24.30 35.76
CA ARG A 286 5.91 23.09 36.46
C ARG A 286 7.41 23.12 36.70
N GLN A 287 7.84 24.10 37.52
CA GLN A 287 9.25 24.22 37.96
C GLN A 287 9.72 22.97 38.69
N ASP A 288 8.83 22.33 39.45
CA ASP A 288 9.09 21.06 40.14
C ASP A 288 9.56 19.94 39.21
N LEU A 289 8.95 19.83 38.02
CA LEU A 289 9.34 18.84 36.98
C LEU A 289 10.58 19.29 36.22
N LEU A 290 10.77 20.59 36.03
CA LEU A 290 11.93 21.15 35.36
C LEU A 290 13.22 20.83 36.11
N ASP A 291 13.17 20.91 37.46
CA ASP A 291 14.30 20.68 38.37
C ASP A 291 14.51 19.21 38.71
N ASP A 292 13.54 18.34 38.43
CA ASP A 292 13.58 16.92 38.75
C ASP A 292 14.65 16.19 37.92
N PRO A 293 15.66 15.55 38.58
CA PRO A 293 16.72 14.80 37.84
C PRO A 293 16.20 13.69 36.92
N ARG A 294 15.02 13.12 37.23
CA ARG A 294 14.37 12.08 36.43
C ARG A 294 14.02 12.55 35.01
N TYR A 295 13.80 13.87 34.82
CA TYR A 295 13.27 14.43 33.58
C TYR A 295 14.26 15.35 32.83
N LYS A 296 15.48 15.53 33.34
CA LYS A 296 16.47 16.47 32.76
C LYS A 296 17.02 16.06 31.41
N THR A 297 17.24 14.77 31.16
CA THR A 297 17.84 14.27 29.92
C THR A 297 16.95 13.24 29.25
N LEU A 298 17.13 13.02 27.94
CA LEU A 298 16.42 11.99 27.21
C LEU A 298 16.56 10.60 27.87
N ALA A 299 17.79 10.24 28.27
CA ALA A 299 18.05 8.93 28.87
C ALA A 299 17.34 8.73 30.22
N THR A 300 17.27 9.78 31.06
CA THR A 300 16.54 9.71 32.34
C THR A 300 15.04 9.73 32.13
N ARG A 301 14.53 10.55 31.20
CA ARG A 301 13.10 10.54 30.84
C ARG A 301 12.61 9.19 30.34
N LEU A 302 13.38 8.52 29.48
CA LEU A 302 13.01 7.17 28.99
C LEU A 302 12.88 6.15 30.13
N ARG A 303 13.70 6.25 31.17
CA ARG A 303 13.59 5.37 32.36
C ARG A 303 12.37 5.67 33.23
N HIS A 304 11.88 6.90 33.21
CA HIS A 304 10.79 7.39 34.04
C HIS A 304 9.59 7.86 33.19
N ILE A 305 9.44 7.30 32.00
CA ILE A 305 8.48 7.79 30.98
C ILE A 305 7.02 7.67 31.42
N GLU A 306 6.70 6.67 32.24
CA GLU A 306 5.35 6.45 32.75
C GLU A 306 4.87 7.65 33.57
N GLY A 307 5.60 8.04 34.62
CA GLY A 307 5.25 9.20 35.44
C GLY A 307 5.21 10.49 34.64
N LEU A 308 6.07 10.62 33.61
CA LEU A 308 6.06 11.78 32.73
C LEU A 308 4.79 11.88 31.89
N TYR A 309 4.30 10.76 31.35
CA TYR A 309 3.03 10.72 30.61
C TYR A 309 1.80 10.96 31.53
N GLU A 310 1.85 10.52 32.80
CA GLU A 310 0.82 10.84 33.78
C GLU A 310 0.73 12.34 34.06
N GLU A 311 1.87 13.01 34.24
CA GLU A 311 1.89 14.47 34.43
C GLU A 311 1.41 15.22 33.17
N LEU A 312 1.80 14.77 31.99
CA LEU A 312 1.26 15.30 30.72
C LEU A 312 -0.27 15.16 30.65
N ALA A 313 -0.80 14.01 31.03
CA ALA A 313 -2.23 13.75 31.00
C ALA A 313 -2.99 14.69 31.94
N LYS A 314 -2.45 14.97 33.15
CA LYS A 314 -3.03 15.94 34.10
C LYS A 314 -2.99 17.36 33.53
N LEU A 315 -1.88 17.76 32.96
CA LEU A 315 -1.70 19.10 32.38
C LEU A 315 -2.61 19.32 31.17
N ALA A 316 -2.75 18.30 30.29
CA ALA A 316 -3.58 18.40 29.11
C ALA A 316 -5.04 18.81 29.43
N LEU A 317 -5.60 18.33 30.54
CA LEU A 317 -6.96 18.65 30.97
C LEU A 317 -7.15 20.14 31.34
N THR A 318 -6.09 20.93 31.51
CA THR A 318 -6.17 22.31 31.98
C THR A 318 -6.60 23.32 30.92
N ARG A 319 -6.54 22.96 29.61
CA ARG A 319 -6.83 23.86 28.49
C ARG A 319 -7.60 23.15 27.37
N THR A 320 -8.18 23.94 26.47
CA THR A 320 -8.78 23.47 25.20
C THR A 320 -7.70 23.10 24.18
N ASN A 321 -8.07 22.37 23.12
CA ASN A 321 -7.17 22.07 22.01
C ASN A 321 -6.61 23.35 21.39
N ALA A 322 -7.47 24.36 21.16
CA ALA A 322 -7.05 25.62 20.55
C ALA A 322 -6.02 26.38 21.41
N GLU A 323 -6.26 26.45 22.73
CA GLU A 323 -5.34 27.10 23.69
C GLU A 323 -3.99 26.37 23.71
N TRP A 324 -4.00 25.03 23.71
CA TRP A 324 -2.77 24.23 23.67
C TRP A 324 -1.99 24.45 22.37
N LEU A 325 -2.64 24.32 21.22
CA LEU A 325 -1.99 24.45 19.92
C LEU A 325 -1.34 25.82 19.75
N ALA A 326 -2.05 26.90 20.09
CA ALA A 326 -1.50 28.26 19.99
C ALA A 326 -0.20 28.44 20.83
N GLU A 327 -0.12 27.81 22.00
CA GLU A 327 1.06 27.90 22.86
C GLU A 327 2.19 26.97 22.44
N LEU A 328 1.86 25.75 21.99
CA LEU A 328 2.85 24.74 21.58
C LEU A 328 3.49 25.11 20.23
N ASP A 329 2.71 25.65 19.31
CA ASP A 329 3.21 26.13 18.00
C ASP A 329 4.23 27.27 18.18
N ARG A 330 3.94 28.25 19.06
CA ARG A 330 4.88 29.33 19.35
C ARG A 330 6.23 28.86 19.92
N ARG A 331 6.25 27.67 20.55
CA ARG A 331 7.43 27.05 21.17
C ARG A 331 8.05 25.96 20.29
N ASN A 332 7.51 25.77 19.09
CA ASN A 332 7.95 24.69 18.20
C ASN A 332 7.92 23.31 18.90
N ILE A 333 6.89 23.06 19.71
CA ILE A 333 6.64 21.77 20.34
C ILE A 333 5.60 21.02 19.50
N PRO A 334 5.91 19.83 18.97
CA PRO A 334 5.00 19.07 18.13
C PRO A 334 3.69 18.75 18.85
N ALA A 335 2.57 19.18 18.27
CA ALA A 335 1.24 18.88 18.76
C ALA A 335 0.23 18.88 17.60
N MET A 336 -0.84 18.08 17.73
CA MET A 336 -1.90 17.99 16.72
C MET A 336 -3.19 17.48 17.35
N SER A 337 -4.33 18.03 16.94
CA SER A 337 -5.63 17.47 17.29
C SER A 337 -5.82 16.08 16.70
N VAL A 338 -6.54 15.22 17.40
CA VAL A 338 -6.88 13.89 16.89
C VAL A 338 -8.05 14.02 15.93
N ASN A 339 -7.81 13.74 14.66
CA ASN A 339 -8.86 13.68 13.63
C ASN A 339 -9.70 12.41 13.78
N THR A 340 -11.00 12.51 13.55
CA THR A 340 -11.86 11.38 13.20
C THR A 340 -11.79 11.12 11.68
N LEU A 341 -12.37 10.02 11.19
CA LEU A 341 -12.46 9.78 9.75
C LEU A 341 -13.26 10.88 9.04
N GLU A 342 -14.32 11.38 9.69
CA GLU A 342 -15.16 12.46 9.17
C GLU A 342 -14.41 13.79 9.14
N SER A 343 -13.74 14.17 10.23
CA SER A 343 -12.98 15.43 10.27
C SER A 343 -11.80 15.43 9.31
N LEU A 344 -11.19 14.25 9.06
CA LEU A 344 -10.09 14.12 8.09
C LEU A 344 -10.52 14.49 6.65
N LEU A 345 -11.80 14.27 6.30
CA LEU A 345 -12.33 14.68 4.99
C LEU A 345 -12.37 16.20 4.80
N HIS A 346 -12.29 16.97 5.89
CA HIS A 346 -12.34 18.43 5.95
C HIS A 346 -11.10 19.03 6.61
N ASP A 347 -10.02 18.27 6.68
CA ASP A 347 -8.76 18.74 7.24
C ASP A 347 -8.21 19.89 6.37
N PRO A 348 -7.94 21.07 6.96
CA PRO A 348 -7.59 22.27 6.19
C PRO A 348 -6.28 22.13 5.42
N HIS A 349 -5.34 21.32 5.90
CA HIS A 349 -4.10 21.06 5.16
C HIS A 349 -4.38 20.18 3.94
N LEU A 350 -5.16 19.10 4.09
CA LEU A 350 -5.52 18.21 2.99
C LEU A 350 -6.36 18.94 1.93
N GLU A 351 -7.23 19.86 2.33
CA GLU A 351 -7.98 20.74 1.41
C GLU A 351 -7.04 21.68 0.68
N ALA A 352 -6.16 22.37 1.39
CA ALA A 352 -5.24 23.35 0.81
C ALA A 352 -4.25 22.74 -0.21
N VAL A 353 -3.82 21.49 -0.01
CA VAL A 353 -2.95 20.77 -0.96
C VAL A 353 -3.73 20.00 -2.03
N GLY A 354 -5.04 20.08 -2.04
CA GLY A 354 -5.89 19.40 -3.01
C GLY A 354 -5.81 17.88 -2.95
N PHE A 355 -5.66 17.31 -1.74
CA PHE A 355 -5.47 15.88 -1.58
C PHE A 355 -6.68 15.06 -2.02
N TRP A 356 -7.90 15.55 -1.74
CA TRP A 356 -9.12 14.89 -2.15
C TRP A 356 -9.46 15.24 -3.59
N GLN A 357 -9.53 14.23 -4.47
CA GLN A 357 -9.86 14.38 -5.87
C GLN A 357 -11.33 14.02 -6.09
N THR A 358 -12.10 14.95 -6.69
CA THR A 358 -13.46 14.71 -7.16
C THR A 358 -13.40 14.39 -8.65
N VAL A 359 -13.91 13.23 -9.04
CA VAL A 359 -13.85 12.73 -10.43
C VAL A 359 -15.21 12.19 -10.86
N GLU A 360 -15.53 12.28 -12.15
CA GLU A 360 -16.75 11.73 -12.73
C GLU A 360 -16.47 10.37 -13.35
N HIS A 361 -17.00 9.31 -12.71
CA HIS A 361 -16.88 7.94 -13.19
C HIS A 361 -18.01 7.63 -14.17
N PRO A 362 -17.76 6.98 -15.34
CA PRO A 362 -18.77 6.76 -16.36
C PRO A 362 -20.00 5.99 -15.89
N SER A 363 -19.84 5.03 -14.98
CA SER A 363 -20.94 4.24 -14.43
C SER A 363 -21.31 4.61 -12.99
N GLU A 364 -20.36 5.12 -12.19
CA GLU A 364 -20.57 5.38 -10.77
C GLU A 364 -20.86 6.84 -10.45
N GLY A 365 -20.85 7.75 -11.47
CA GLY A 365 -21.02 9.18 -11.26
C GLY A 365 -19.89 9.78 -10.43
N THR A 366 -20.18 10.81 -9.66
CA THR A 366 -19.18 11.52 -8.88
C THR A 366 -18.58 10.65 -7.78
N LEU A 367 -17.24 10.48 -7.81
CA LEU A 367 -16.44 9.79 -6.80
C LEU A 367 -15.49 10.78 -6.12
N ARG A 368 -15.20 10.52 -4.84
CA ARG A 368 -14.11 11.15 -4.09
C ARG A 368 -13.00 10.14 -3.88
N LEU A 369 -11.81 10.45 -4.37
CA LEU A 369 -10.63 9.58 -4.26
C LEU A 369 -9.49 10.32 -3.54
N PRO A 370 -8.64 9.61 -2.77
CA PRO A 370 -7.41 10.21 -2.27
C PRO A 370 -6.46 10.48 -3.43
N GLY A 371 -5.78 11.61 -3.41
CA GLY A 371 -4.74 11.95 -4.36
C GLY A 371 -3.49 11.09 -4.21
N ILE A 372 -2.51 11.31 -5.07
CA ILE A 372 -1.20 10.67 -5.01
C ILE A 372 -0.35 11.46 -4.01
N PRO A 373 0.14 10.84 -2.92
CA PRO A 373 0.80 11.60 -1.85
C PRO A 373 2.19 12.11 -2.24
N ALA A 374 2.89 11.44 -3.18
CA ALA A 374 4.22 11.83 -3.61
C ALA A 374 4.17 12.84 -4.77
N THR A 375 4.93 13.92 -4.66
CA THR A 375 5.04 14.96 -5.71
C THR A 375 6.40 14.86 -6.39
N TYR A 376 6.40 14.69 -7.71
CA TYR A 376 7.61 14.65 -8.54
C TYR A 376 7.70 15.93 -9.37
N GLY A 377 8.78 16.68 -9.21
CA GLY A 377 8.94 18.00 -9.87
C GLY A 377 9.02 17.96 -11.40
N LYS A 378 9.41 16.83 -12.00
CA LYS A 378 9.55 16.68 -13.46
C LYS A 378 8.59 15.65 -14.07
N THR A 379 8.19 14.66 -13.29
CA THR A 379 7.38 13.53 -13.75
C THR A 379 6.22 13.28 -12.77
N PRO A 380 5.27 14.23 -12.65
CA PRO A 380 4.19 14.10 -11.68
C PRO A 380 3.37 12.83 -11.94
N GLY A 381 2.99 12.15 -10.87
CA GLY A 381 1.98 11.11 -10.92
C GLY A 381 0.61 11.68 -11.26
N ALA A 382 -0.28 10.85 -11.83
CA ALA A 382 -1.62 11.30 -12.20
C ALA A 382 -2.65 10.17 -12.12
N ILE A 383 -3.89 10.52 -11.78
CA ILE A 383 -5.05 9.66 -11.99
C ILE A 383 -5.47 9.83 -13.45
N ARG A 384 -5.09 8.88 -14.30
CA ARG A 384 -5.31 8.91 -15.76
C ARG A 384 -6.56 8.13 -16.17
N CYS A 385 -6.81 7.03 -15.47
CA CYS A 385 -7.97 6.17 -15.69
C CYS A 385 -8.64 5.88 -14.36
N LEU A 386 -9.96 5.84 -14.38
CA LEU A 386 -10.77 5.45 -13.23
C LEU A 386 -10.86 3.93 -13.13
N PRO A 387 -11.22 3.37 -11.96
CA PRO A 387 -11.31 1.91 -11.79
C PRO A 387 -12.25 1.27 -12.82
N PRO A 388 -11.81 0.30 -13.62
CA PRO A 388 -12.59 -0.19 -14.74
C PRO A 388 -13.71 -1.15 -14.30
N ARG A 389 -14.79 -1.22 -15.07
CA ARG A 389 -15.76 -2.31 -14.99
C ARG A 389 -15.06 -3.63 -15.35
N LEU A 390 -15.65 -4.74 -14.90
CA LEU A 390 -15.09 -6.07 -15.16
C LEU A 390 -15.04 -6.36 -16.68
N GLY A 391 -13.81 -6.61 -17.18
CA GLY A 391 -13.57 -6.90 -18.59
C GLY A 391 -13.77 -5.71 -19.54
N GLU A 392 -13.84 -4.49 -19.03
CA GLU A 392 -14.11 -3.29 -19.83
C GLU A 392 -13.18 -3.15 -21.05
N HIS A 393 -11.94 -3.58 -20.91
CA HIS A 393 -10.93 -3.45 -21.94
C HIS A 393 -10.53 -4.78 -22.58
N SER A 394 -11.31 -5.88 -22.35
CA SER A 394 -10.92 -7.21 -22.84
C SER A 394 -10.64 -7.23 -24.33
N LEU A 395 -11.55 -6.72 -25.16
CA LEU A 395 -11.39 -6.75 -26.61
C LEU A 395 -10.26 -5.87 -27.12
N GLU A 396 -10.03 -4.73 -26.48
CA GLU A 396 -8.92 -3.82 -26.79
C GLU A 396 -7.58 -4.50 -26.51
N ILE A 397 -7.43 -5.04 -25.29
CA ILE A 397 -6.20 -5.69 -24.84
C ILE A 397 -5.86 -6.92 -25.69
N LEU A 398 -6.87 -7.72 -26.10
CA LEU A 398 -6.68 -8.86 -26.96
C LEU A 398 -6.15 -8.44 -28.36
N ARG A 399 -6.70 -7.35 -28.92
CA ARG A 399 -6.18 -6.82 -30.20
C ARG A 399 -4.76 -6.29 -30.07
N GLU A 400 -4.46 -5.58 -29.00
CA GLU A 400 -3.10 -5.12 -28.69
C GLU A 400 -2.10 -6.28 -28.52
N ALA A 401 -2.55 -7.42 -27.99
CA ALA A 401 -1.78 -8.65 -27.88
C ALA A 401 -1.60 -9.36 -29.24
N GLY A 402 -2.16 -8.78 -30.33
CA GLY A 402 -1.99 -9.28 -31.71
C GLY A 402 -2.89 -10.45 -32.07
N LEU A 403 -4.00 -10.66 -31.35
CA LEU A 403 -4.98 -11.69 -31.70
C LEU A 403 -5.86 -11.20 -32.87
N SER A 404 -6.13 -12.11 -33.80
CA SER A 404 -7.07 -11.88 -34.90
C SER A 404 -8.51 -11.83 -34.40
N ALA A 405 -9.40 -11.24 -35.21
CA ALA A 405 -10.82 -11.22 -34.91
C ALA A 405 -11.43 -12.62 -34.71
N ALA A 406 -10.95 -13.62 -35.47
CA ALA A 406 -11.38 -15.00 -35.36
C ALA A 406 -10.95 -15.63 -34.03
N GLU A 407 -9.70 -15.43 -33.59
CA GLU A 407 -9.22 -15.89 -32.28
C GLU A 407 -10.00 -15.27 -31.15
N ILE A 408 -10.25 -13.95 -31.20
CA ILE A 408 -11.02 -13.23 -30.19
C ILE A 408 -12.46 -13.77 -30.11
N THR A 409 -13.12 -14.01 -31.28
CA THR A 409 -14.46 -14.60 -31.32
C THR A 409 -14.49 -15.99 -30.68
N ALA A 410 -13.49 -16.83 -30.96
CA ALA A 410 -13.37 -18.17 -30.40
C ALA A 410 -13.17 -18.12 -28.87
N LEU A 411 -12.35 -17.19 -28.35
CA LEU A 411 -12.12 -17.00 -26.91
C LEU A 411 -13.40 -16.56 -26.19
N VAL A 412 -14.19 -15.69 -26.80
CA VAL A 412 -15.48 -15.24 -26.24
C VAL A 412 -16.49 -16.38 -26.27
N ALA A 413 -16.58 -17.12 -27.39
CA ALA A 413 -17.51 -18.24 -27.54
C ALA A 413 -17.22 -19.41 -26.58
N SER A 414 -15.94 -19.67 -26.26
CA SER A 414 -15.53 -20.67 -25.26
C SER A 414 -15.70 -20.22 -23.81
N GLY A 415 -15.96 -18.94 -23.56
CA GLY A 415 -15.98 -18.35 -22.22
C GLY A 415 -14.58 -18.16 -21.61
N ALA A 416 -13.49 -18.33 -22.38
CA ALA A 416 -12.12 -18.09 -21.93
C ALA A 416 -11.89 -16.60 -21.62
N THR A 417 -12.62 -15.73 -22.28
CA THR A 417 -12.72 -14.29 -22.00
C THR A 417 -14.15 -13.82 -22.18
N ARG A 418 -14.44 -12.59 -21.74
CA ARG A 418 -15.70 -11.91 -22.07
C ARG A 418 -15.48 -10.45 -22.41
N ALA A 419 -16.31 -9.89 -23.29
CA ALA A 419 -16.46 -8.46 -23.43
C ALA A 419 -17.19 -7.89 -22.22
N ALA A 420 -16.97 -6.62 -21.90
CA ALA A 420 -17.85 -5.90 -20.97
C ALA A 420 -19.28 -5.92 -21.50
N GLY A 421 -20.22 -6.25 -20.62
CA GLY A 421 -21.66 -6.08 -20.89
C GLY A 421 -22.07 -4.62 -20.73
#